data_889df79609a80180c93b277394062049
#
_entry.id   889df79609a80180c93b277394062049
#
_cell.length_a   1.000
_cell.length_b   1.000
_cell.length_c   1.000
_cell.angle_alpha   90.00
_cell.angle_beta   90.00
_cell.angle_gamma   90.00
#
_symmetry.space_group_name_H-M   'P 1'
#
loop_
_entity.id
_entity.type
_entity.pdbx_description
1 polymer ?
#
loop_
_entity_poly.entity_id
_entity_poly.type
_entity_poly.pdbx_seq_one_letter_code
_entity_poly.pdbx_strand_id
1 'polypeptide(L)' 'MHEIEEDPLFLRVKSRDTVLVGEDEICKVLSFVGGARDPLAPTLFQVANVDTGEIKFVHGEEVKEILSKHE' A
#
# COMPACT_ATOMS: atom_id res chain seq x y z
N MET A 1 -8.34 7.13 -30.16
CA MET A 1 -7.79 7.49 -28.92
C MET A 1 -7.62 6.26 -28.07
N HIS A 2 -6.66 6.29 -27.27
CA HIS A 2 -6.49 5.14 -26.43
C HIS A 2 -6.78 5.54 -25.01
N GLU A 3 -7.07 4.57 -24.23
CA GLU A 3 -7.28 4.79 -22.86
C GLU A 3 -6.04 4.62 -22.12
N ILE A 4 -5.85 5.44 -21.13
CA ILE A 4 -4.77 5.26 -20.23
C ILE A 4 -5.25 4.36 -19.15
N GLU A 5 -4.72 3.16 -19.14
CA GLU A 5 -5.03 2.26 -18.09
C GLU A 5 -4.19 2.60 -16.92
N GLU A 6 -4.83 2.93 -15.82
CA GLU A 6 -4.10 3.21 -14.63
C GLU A 6 -4.01 1.95 -13.83
N ASP A 7 -2.84 1.67 -13.31
CA ASP A 7 -2.67 0.55 -12.43
C ASP A 7 -3.47 0.79 -11.16
N PRO A 8 -3.97 -0.25 -10.54
CA PRO A 8 -4.57 -0.10 -9.22
C PRO A 8 -3.58 0.57 -8.27
N LEU A 9 -4.14 1.32 -7.34
CA LEU A 9 -3.31 2.09 -6.43
C LEU A 9 -2.29 1.22 -5.71
N PHE A 10 -2.70 0.01 -5.31
CA PHE A 10 -1.79 -0.83 -4.54
C PHE A 10 -0.57 -1.25 -5.33
N LEU A 11 -0.62 -1.20 -6.67
CA LEU A 11 0.56 -1.54 -7.45
C LEU A 11 1.59 -0.42 -7.48
N ARG A 12 1.19 0.77 -7.05
CA ARG A 12 2.10 1.90 -7.01
C ARG A 12 2.69 2.12 -5.63
N VAL A 13 2.23 1.38 -4.64
CA VAL A 13 2.71 1.52 -3.28
C VAL A 13 4.05 0.80 -3.16
N LYS A 14 5.01 1.47 -2.55
CA LYS A 14 6.34 0.91 -2.34
C LYS A 14 6.68 0.96 -0.88
N SER A 15 7.71 0.19 -0.50
CA SER A 15 8.18 0.24 0.87
C SER A 15 8.55 1.66 1.24
N ARG A 16 8.22 2.04 2.45
CA ARG A 16 8.50 3.35 3.05
C ARG A 16 7.58 4.45 2.58
N ASP A 17 6.63 4.14 1.67
CA ASP A 17 5.61 5.13 1.34
C ASP A 17 4.70 5.32 2.54
N THR A 18 4.14 6.51 2.66
CA THR A 18 3.14 6.80 3.68
C THR A 18 1.79 6.77 2.99
N VAL A 19 0.87 5.99 3.53
CA VAL A 19 -0.41 5.74 2.88
C VAL A 19 -1.55 5.97 3.87
N LEU A 20 -2.72 6.23 3.30
CA LEU A 20 -3.95 6.31 4.07
C LEU A 20 -4.64 4.97 3.97
N VAL A 21 -4.93 4.37 5.10
CA VAL A 21 -5.54 3.05 5.17
C VAL A 21 -6.91 3.19 5.81
N GLY A 22 -7.90 2.54 5.21
CA GLY A 22 -9.25 2.63 5.75
C GLY A 22 -9.77 4.03 5.65
N GLU A 23 -10.41 4.51 6.72
CA GLU A 23 -11.04 5.79 6.66
C GLU A 23 -10.09 6.93 6.99
N ASP A 24 -9.23 6.73 7.98
CA ASP A 24 -8.38 7.83 8.38
C ASP A 24 -7.07 7.38 9.05
N GLU A 25 -6.65 6.17 8.83
CA GLU A 25 -5.45 5.68 9.48
C GLU A 25 -4.25 5.95 8.59
N ILE A 26 -3.26 6.65 9.09
CA ILE A 26 -2.06 6.95 8.35
C ILE A 26 -0.98 5.97 8.75
N CYS A 27 -0.43 5.28 7.77
CA CYS A 27 0.53 4.22 8.02
C CYS A 27 1.72 4.33 7.09
N LYS A 28 2.84 3.79 7.54
CA LYS A 28 4.02 3.70 6.70
C LYS A 28 4.16 2.26 6.25
N VAL A 29 4.38 2.07 4.96
CA VAL A 29 4.51 0.73 4.39
C VAL A 29 5.89 0.20 4.69
N LEU A 30 5.95 -0.99 5.28
CA LEU A 30 7.22 -1.63 5.60
C LEU A 30 7.62 -2.64 4.54
N SER A 31 6.65 -3.42 4.08
CA SER A 31 6.93 -4.43 3.07
C SER A 31 5.60 -4.91 2.51
N PHE A 32 5.67 -5.85 1.57
CA PHE A 32 4.44 -6.42 1.04
C PHE A 32 4.61 -7.92 0.85
N VAL A 33 3.48 -8.61 0.76
CA VAL A 33 3.46 -10.05 0.49
C VAL A 33 2.88 -10.22 -0.91
N GLY A 34 3.60 -10.92 -1.75
CA GLY A 34 3.15 -11.17 -3.11
C GLY A 34 2.13 -12.29 -3.17
N GLY A 35 1.41 -12.32 -4.28
CA GLY A 35 0.42 -13.35 -4.49
C GLY A 35 1.04 -14.68 -4.87
N ALA A 36 0.25 -15.73 -4.74
CA ALA A 36 0.73 -17.07 -5.05
C ALA A 36 1.03 -17.22 -6.53
N ARG A 37 0.25 -16.57 -7.36
CA ARG A 37 0.43 -16.68 -8.81
C ARG A 37 1.39 -15.65 -9.34
N ASP A 38 1.42 -14.49 -8.71
CA ASP A 38 2.26 -13.39 -9.16
C ASP A 38 2.93 -12.80 -7.94
N PRO A 39 4.15 -13.23 -7.64
CA PRO A 39 4.83 -12.73 -6.45
C PRO A 39 5.11 -11.24 -6.50
N LEU A 40 5.02 -10.62 -7.69
CA LEU A 40 5.24 -9.19 -7.81
C LEU A 40 3.98 -8.39 -7.59
N ALA A 41 2.82 -9.04 -7.53
CA ALA A 41 1.56 -8.37 -7.30
C ALA A 41 1.25 -8.44 -5.81
N PRO A 42 1.36 -7.32 -5.09
CA PRO A 42 1.14 -7.36 -3.64
C PRO A 42 -0.29 -7.68 -3.31
N THR A 43 -0.50 -8.59 -2.37
CA THR A 43 -1.83 -8.89 -1.88
C THR A 43 -2.03 -8.32 -0.49
N LEU A 44 -0.95 -8.22 0.28
CA LEU A 44 -1.00 -7.65 1.62
C LEU A 44 0.18 -6.72 1.79
N PHE A 45 -0.03 -5.67 2.53
CA PHE A 45 1.05 -4.77 2.90
C PHE A 45 1.24 -4.84 4.42
N GLN A 46 2.50 -4.89 4.82
CA GLN A 46 2.82 -4.75 6.23
C GLN A 46 3.05 -3.27 6.48
N VAL A 47 2.27 -2.71 7.38
CA VAL A 47 2.31 -1.27 7.62
C VAL A 47 2.45 -1.01 9.10
N ALA A 48 2.95 0.17 9.42
CA ALA A 48 3.07 0.63 10.80
C ALA A 48 2.31 1.93 10.94
N ASN A 49 1.43 1.99 11.92
CA ASN A 49 0.69 3.22 12.20
C ASN A 49 1.68 4.30 12.63
N VAL A 50 1.61 5.47 12.00
CA VAL A 50 2.60 6.50 12.26
C VAL A 50 2.44 7.13 13.64
N ASP A 51 1.24 7.02 14.24
CA ASP A 51 1.01 7.60 15.55
C ASP A 51 1.33 6.64 16.67
N THR A 52 1.00 5.38 16.51
CA THR A 52 1.14 4.41 17.60
C THR A 52 2.30 3.46 17.39
N GLY A 53 2.77 3.31 16.16
CA GLY A 53 3.82 2.35 15.85
C GLY A 53 3.31 0.93 15.69
N GLU A 54 2.00 0.74 15.79
CA GLU A 54 1.45 -0.61 15.68
C GLU A 54 1.67 -1.16 14.28
N ILE A 55 2.15 -2.39 14.20
CA ILE A 55 2.43 -3.03 12.93
C ILE A 55 1.33 -4.03 12.65
N LYS A 56 0.81 -4.00 11.42
CA LYS A 56 -0.23 -4.93 11.04
C LYS A 56 -0.18 -5.14 9.54
N PHE A 57 -0.96 -6.11 9.08
CA PHE A 57 -1.10 -6.38 7.67
C PHE A 57 -2.44 -5.85 7.19
N VAL A 58 -2.45 -5.24 6.03
CA VAL A 58 -3.69 -4.74 5.42
C VAL A 58 -3.71 -5.21 3.98
N HIS A 59 -4.92 -5.40 3.46
CA HIS A 59 -5.07 -5.76 2.05
C HIS A 59 -4.80 -4.53 1.20
N GLY A 60 -4.35 -4.78 -0.04
CA GLY A 60 -4.06 -3.67 -0.93
C GLY A 60 -5.24 -2.76 -1.16
N GLU A 61 -6.45 -3.32 -1.18
CA GLU A 61 -7.63 -2.50 -1.41
C GLU A 61 -7.98 -1.63 -0.22
N GLU A 62 -7.38 -1.86 0.93
CA GLU A 62 -7.60 -0.99 2.08
C GLU A 62 -6.77 0.27 2.01
N VAL A 63 -5.79 0.32 1.12
CA VAL A 63 -4.98 1.52 0.92
C VAL A 63 -5.78 2.46 0.02
N LYS A 64 -6.14 3.62 0.56
CA LYS A 64 -7.00 4.55 -0.13
C LYS A 64 -6.24 5.63 -0.87
N GLU A 65 -5.06 5.97 -0.39
CA GLU A 65 -4.31 7.05 -0.99
C GLU A 65 -2.86 6.94 -0.59
N ILE A 66 -1.96 7.30 -1.48
CA ILE A 66 -0.54 7.41 -1.16
C ILE A 66 -0.30 8.87 -0.81
N LEU A 67 0.01 9.12 0.46
CA LEU A 67 0.15 10.48 0.95
C LEU A 67 1.55 11.03 0.69
N SER A 68 2.55 10.16 0.72
CA SER A 68 3.92 10.60 0.53
C SER A 68 4.73 9.42 0.03
N LYS A 69 5.43 9.62 -1.06
CA LYS A 69 6.27 8.57 -1.60
C LYS A 69 7.69 8.78 -1.12
N HIS A 70 8.29 7.67 -0.77
CA HIS A 70 9.69 7.69 -0.35
C HIS A 70 10.56 7.60 -1.59
N GLU A 71 11.56 8.44 -1.67
CA GLU A 71 12.47 8.39 -2.80
C GLU A 71 13.86 8.06 -2.38
#